data_0e3cbd7a4fde51317aa537602788ce04
#
_entry.id   0e3cbd7a4fde51317aa537602788ce04
#
_cell.length_a   1.000
_cell.length_b   1.000
_cell.length_c   1.000
_cell.angle_alpha   90.00
_cell.angle_beta   90.00
_cell.angle_gamma   90.00
#
_symmetry.space_group_name_H-M   'P 1'
#
loop_
_entity.id
_entity.type
_entity.pdbx_description
1 polymer ?
#
loop_
_entity_poly.entity_id
_entity_poly.type
_entity_poly.pdbx_seq_one_letter_code
_entity_poly.pdbx_strand_id
1 'polypeptide(L)'
;MLSQRSLIKTTLGAGTALGTAALLPAWARSAEQGNLGLPTLTGTQFDLTIDQFPVRLDGRAGLATGINGTLPGPLVRFREGDDITINVTNNLEEDTSIHWHGLLVPFYMDGVPGVAFPGIKPGETFTYRWNLNHSGTYWYHSHSGLQEQLGHYGPLIIDPKSPDPFAYDREYVLVLSDWSFESPHRIFSKLKKMSDSYNYNQRTLPDFLADASDKGLGAALDQCIMWGAMRMSPRDLSDVTGATYTYLINGHATADNWNAIFQPGEKIRLRIINASAMTLFNFRIPGLPMKVVAADGLNLQPVETDEFQIGVAETYDVIVAPETSDTFAMVAESIDRSGQAVATLAPRAGMQASAPALRPVPTLTMADMGMAGHGDMNMSASEDMTGMDHSAMGHGTNAQTSTMDHGAHSMDGGPAPEITRGPGVANVAMMPMSRLDEPGIGLDDQPHRTLSYSQLRSKDANPDLRLPEREIELHLTSNMERYMWSFDGVKFSEVTEPIKFYEGERVRLTMINDTMMPHPIHLHGMFFDLVNGGGHHKPRKHTVIVKPGEKLSVDITANHVGDWAFHCHLLYHMHAGMMQVVSVIGADDAPMHRQMDHDGMDHGDMGKAPPPEPQIGDDMMGHGHGEHDGMTHGEKS
;
A
#
# COMPACT_ATOMS: atom_id res chain seq x y z
N MET A 1 11.25 -59.28 8.89
CA MET A 1 10.78 -59.19 10.29
C MET A 1 11.61 -58.09 10.97
N LEU A 2 11.05 -56.92 11.15
CA LEU A 2 11.69 -55.84 11.90
C LEU A 2 11.64 -56.17 13.38
N SER A 3 12.77 -56.10 14.07
CA SER A 3 12.88 -56.50 15.48
C SER A 3 12.08 -55.53 16.38
N GLN A 4 11.48 -56.07 17.47
CA GLN A 4 10.74 -55.28 18.47
C GLN A 4 11.53 -54.08 19.01
N ARG A 5 12.86 -54.14 19.00
CA ARG A 5 13.75 -53.02 19.40
C ARG A 5 13.76 -51.88 18.39
N SER A 6 13.52 -52.10 17.11
CA SER A 6 13.37 -51.07 16.09
C SER A 6 12.04 -50.32 16.23
N LEU A 7 10.96 -51.06 16.56
CA LEU A 7 9.61 -50.48 16.74
C LEU A 7 9.57 -49.55 17.98
N ILE A 8 10.20 -49.94 19.07
CA ILE A 8 10.25 -49.14 20.30
C ILE A 8 11.10 -47.87 20.13
N LYS A 9 12.18 -47.93 19.34
CA LYS A 9 12.96 -46.71 19.04
C LYS A 9 12.22 -45.76 18.13
N THR A 10 11.42 -46.24 17.20
CA THR A 10 10.62 -45.37 16.30
C THR A 10 9.44 -44.77 17.04
N THR A 11 8.79 -45.49 17.95
CA THR A 11 7.70 -44.95 18.77
C THR A 11 8.17 -43.98 19.87
N LEU A 12 9.35 -44.19 20.48
CA LEU A 12 9.92 -43.19 21.42
C LEU A 12 10.40 -41.95 20.68
N GLY A 13 10.96 -42.06 19.48
CA GLY A 13 11.39 -40.91 18.68
C GLY A 13 10.22 -40.03 18.22
N ALA A 14 9.08 -40.65 17.83
CA ALA A 14 7.89 -39.91 17.44
C ALA A 14 7.18 -39.23 18.64
N GLY A 15 7.18 -39.89 19.81
CA GLY A 15 6.57 -39.33 21.02
C GLY A 15 7.35 -38.14 21.61
N THR A 16 8.68 -38.13 21.48
CA THR A 16 9.51 -37.00 21.93
C THR A 16 9.47 -35.82 20.97
N ALA A 17 9.35 -36.04 19.66
CA ALA A 17 9.20 -34.97 18.67
C ALA A 17 7.84 -34.22 18.82
N LEU A 18 6.75 -34.95 19.09
CA LEU A 18 5.43 -34.35 19.34
C LEU A 18 5.37 -33.59 20.67
N GLY A 19 6.14 -34.01 21.69
CA GLY A 19 6.19 -33.32 22.99
C GLY A 19 7.01 -32.02 22.99
N THR A 20 8.02 -31.93 22.13
CA THR A 20 8.86 -30.73 22.03
C THR A 20 8.25 -29.66 21.11
N ALA A 21 7.49 -30.04 20.09
CA ALA A 21 6.79 -29.10 19.22
C ALA A 21 5.77 -28.22 19.98
N ALA A 22 5.16 -28.71 21.05
CA ALA A 22 4.24 -27.94 21.89
C ALA A 22 4.94 -26.85 22.73
N LEU A 23 6.26 -26.92 22.89
CA LEU A 23 7.06 -25.93 23.61
C LEU A 23 7.62 -24.83 22.70
N LEU A 24 7.50 -24.97 21.39
CA LEU A 24 7.94 -23.97 20.44
C LEU A 24 6.97 -22.78 20.41
N PRO A 25 7.47 -21.55 20.21
CA PRO A 25 6.61 -20.40 19.94
C PRO A 25 5.66 -20.68 18.76
N ALA A 26 4.50 -20.06 18.73
CA ALA A 26 3.47 -20.29 17.70
C ALA A 26 3.98 -20.11 16.27
N TRP A 27 4.85 -19.13 16.04
CA TRP A 27 5.49 -18.90 14.75
C TRP A 27 6.44 -20.03 14.31
N ALA A 28 7.18 -20.61 15.27
CA ALA A 28 8.11 -21.70 14.98
C ALA A 28 7.40 -23.02 14.64
N ARG A 29 6.16 -23.21 15.13
CA ARG A 29 5.34 -24.38 14.75
C ARG A 29 4.88 -24.32 13.29
N SER A 30 4.76 -23.13 12.73
CA SER A 30 4.39 -22.91 11.33
C SER A 30 5.53 -23.27 10.37
N ALA A 31 6.76 -23.03 10.75
CA ALA A 31 7.96 -23.29 9.94
C ALA A 31 8.21 -24.78 9.66
N GLU A 32 7.77 -25.70 10.55
CA GLU A 32 8.03 -27.14 10.41
C GLU A 32 7.16 -27.86 9.37
N GLN A 33 6.12 -27.23 8.80
CA GLN A 33 5.09 -27.96 8.04
C GLN A 33 4.99 -27.65 6.54
N GLY A 34 5.90 -26.90 5.95
CA GLY A 34 5.79 -26.66 4.51
C GLY A 34 7.08 -26.16 3.85
N ASN A 35 7.42 -26.75 2.72
CA ASN A 35 8.53 -26.36 1.84
C ASN A 35 8.35 -24.97 1.17
N LEU A 36 7.33 -24.19 1.55
CA LEU A 36 6.95 -22.90 0.94
C LEU A 36 6.97 -21.75 1.95
N GLY A 37 7.59 -21.94 3.12
CA GLY A 37 7.76 -20.86 4.11
C GLY A 37 8.77 -19.82 3.64
N LEU A 38 8.54 -18.55 4.03
CA LEU A 38 9.53 -17.49 3.81
C LEU A 38 10.82 -17.81 4.58
N PRO A 39 12.00 -17.67 3.95
CA PRO A 39 13.26 -17.73 4.69
C PRO A 39 13.20 -16.73 5.84
N THR A 40 13.58 -17.16 7.04
CA THR A 40 13.46 -16.33 8.24
C THR A 40 14.82 -16.06 8.83
N LEU A 41 15.13 -14.79 9.08
CA LEU A 41 16.32 -14.32 9.79
C LEU A 41 15.91 -13.89 11.20
N THR A 42 16.55 -14.47 12.21
CA THR A 42 16.32 -14.17 13.62
C THR A 42 17.62 -13.79 14.31
N GLY A 43 17.55 -12.92 15.30
CA GLY A 43 18.71 -12.45 16.05
C GLY A 43 18.80 -10.93 16.03
N THR A 44 19.94 -10.38 16.44
CA THR A 44 20.14 -8.94 16.55
C THR A 44 21.17 -8.40 15.56
N GLN A 45 21.87 -9.30 14.85
CA GLN A 45 22.87 -8.92 13.86
C GLN A 45 22.83 -9.87 12.67
N PHE A 46 22.75 -9.33 11.44
CA PHE A 46 22.85 -10.09 10.20
C PHE A 46 23.20 -9.21 9.00
N ASP A 47 23.52 -9.90 7.90
CA ASP A 47 23.89 -9.29 6.63
C ASP A 47 22.77 -9.53 5.61
N LEU A 48 22.42 -8.48 4.88
CA LEU A 48 21.52 -8.52 3.73
C LEU A 48 22.32 -8.14 2.48
N THR A 49 22.10 -8.87 1.40
CA THR A 49 22.65 -8.55 0.08
C THR A 49 21.52 -8.21 -0.88
N ILE A 50 21.70 -7.16 -1.64
CA ILE A 50 20.75 -6.75 -2.68
C ILE A 50 21.35 -7.12 -4.02
N ASP A 51 20.66 -8.01 -4.75
CA ASP A 51 21.12 -8.59 -6.01
C ASP A 51 20.00 -8.68 -7.03
N GLN A 52 20.38 -8.82 -8.29
CA GLN A 52 19.48 -9.28 -9.34
C GLN A 52 19.60 -10.81 -9.51
N PHE A 53 18.46 -11.50 -9.57
CA PHE A 53 18.44 -12.94 -9.73
C PHE A 53 17.22 -13.41 -10.55
N PRO A 54 17.33 -14.54 -11.28
CA PRO A 54 16.23 -15.07 -12.05
C PRO A 54 15.12 -15.63 -11.15
N VAL A 55 13.88 -15.32 -11.50
CA VAL A 55 12.67 -15.85 -10.86
C VAL A 55 11.78 -16.55 -11.89
N ARG A 56 10.93 -17.45 -11.41
CA ARG A 56 9.87 -18.05 -12.22
C ARG A 56 8.55 -17.83 -11.52
N LEU A 57 7.67 -17.05 -12.11
CA LEU A 57 6.37 -16.67 -11.57
C LEU A 57 5.29 -17.02 -12.61
N ASP A 58 4.24 -17.71 -12.19
CA ASP A 58 3.17 -18.17 -13.09
C ASP A 58 3.70 -18.87 -14.36
N GLY A 59 4.73 -19.71 -14.20
CA GLY A 59 5.37 -20.42 -15.30
C GLY A 59 6.27 -19.58 -16.22
N ARG A 60 6.35 -18.27 -16.05
CA ARG A 60 7.15 -17.32 -16.85
C ARG A 60 8.47 -16.99 -16.16
N ALA A 61 9.53 -16.82 -16.92
CA ALA A 61 10.82 -16.36 -16.40
C ALA A 61 10.85 -14.83 -16.29
N GLY A 62 11.44 -14.33 -15.21
CA GLY A 62 11.66 -12.92 -14.94
C GLY A 62 13.00 -12.70 -14.25
N LEU A 63 13.39 -11.43 -14.10
CA LEU A 63 14.57 -11.00 -13.35
C LEU A 63 14.08 -10.13 -12.20
N ALA A 64 14.33 -10.55 -10.97
CA ALA A 64 13.98 -9.79 -9.77
C ALA A 64 15.19 -9.03 -9.24
N THR A 65 14.95 -7.85 -8.68
CA THR A 65 15.86 -7.18 -7.76
C THR A 65 15.36 -7.48 -6.35
N GLY A 66 16.15 -8.13 -5.52
CA GLY A 66 15.66 -8.53 -4.20
C GLY A 66 16.76 -8.80 -3.21
N ILE A 67 16.37 -9.32 -2.06
CA ILE A 67 17.22 -9.42 -0.88
C ILE A 67 17.53 -10.89 -0.61
N ASN A 68 18.82 -11.20 -0.48
CA ASN A 68 19.36 -12.54 -0.23
C ASN A 68 18.86 -13.58 -1.25
N GLY A 69 18.62 -13.17 -2.52
CA GLY A 69 18.22 -14.04 -3.61
C GLY A 69 16.81 -14.63 -3.48
N THR A 70 15.90 -13.97 -2.77
CA THR A 70 14.51 -14.43 -2.57
C THR A 70 13.49 -13.34 -2.91
N LEU A 71 12.28 -13.74 -3.29
CA LEU A 71 11.14 -12.89 -3.60
C LEU A 71 9.87 -13.45 -2.90
N PRO A 72 9.27 -12.75 -1.95
CA PRO A 72 9.81 -11.56 -1.28
C PRO A 72 11.14 -11.86 -0.56
N GLY A 73 11.85 -10.81 -0.14
CA GLY A 73 13.01 -10.92 0.74
C GLY A 73 12.69 -11.70 2.02
N PRO A 74 13.71 -12.13 2.78
CA PRO A 74 13.51 -12.96 3.97
C PRO A 74 12.61 -12.26 5.01
N LEU A 75 11.83 -13.04 5.75
CA LEU A 75 11.18 -12.55 6.96
C LEU A 75 12.26 -12.22 7.99
N VAL A 76 12.40 -10.95 8.32
CA VAL A 76 13.26 -10.47 9.40
C VAL A 76 12.44 -10.46 10.69
N ARG A 77 12.93 -11.15 11.75
CA ARG A 77 12.22 -11.27 13.00
C ARG A 77 13.08 -10.87 14.19
N PHE A 78 12.63 -9.86 14.90
CA PHE A 78 13.26 -9.25 16.05
C PHE A 78 12.40 -9.39 17.31
N ARG A 79 12.94 -8.88 18.41
CA ARG A 79 12.20 -8.70 19.67
C ARG A 79 12.28 -7.25 20.13
N GLU A 80 11.17 -6.73 20.64
CA GLU A 80 11.09 -5.42 21.27
C GLU A 80 12.11 -5.28 22.41
N GLY A 81 12.89 -4.20 22.38
CA GLY A 81 13.99 -3.91 23.32
C GLY A 81 15.37 -4.36 22.86
N ASP A 82 15.46 -5.05 21.70
CA ASP A 82 16.76 -5.45 21.15
C ASP A 82 17.48 -4.26 20.51
N ASP A 83 18.82 -4.23 20.68
CA ASP A 83 19.72 -3.40 19.88
C ASP A 83 20.10 -4.16 18.62
N ILE A 84 19.73 -3.66 17.46
CA ILE A 84 19.97 -4.35 16.20
C ILE A 84 21.08 -3.72 15.38
N THR A 85 21.74 -4.56 14.58
CA THR A 85 22.72 -4.17 13.58
C THR A 85 22.47 -4.95 12.29
N ILE A 86 22.24 -4.26 11.19
CA ILE A 86 22.03 -4.87 9.87
C ILE A 86 23.03 -4.26 8.89
N ASN A 87 23.88 -5.09 8.29
CA ASN A 87 24.75 -4.68 7.21
C ASN A 87 24.02 -4.95 5.89
N VAL A 88 23.87 -3.94 5.06
CA VAL A 88 23.24 -4.05 3.74
C VAL A 88 24.29 -3.79 2.67
N THR A 89 24.59 -4.81 1.87
CA THR A 89 25.55 -4.74 0.75
C THR A 89 24.82 -4.61 -0.56
N ASN A 90 25.16 -3.61 -1.34
CA ASN A 90 24.63 -3.36 -2.68
C ASN A 90 25.48 -4.06 -3.74
N ASN A 91 24.97 -5.13 -4.32
CA ASN A 91 25.60 -5.82 -5.47
C ASN A 91 25.00 -5.40 -6.83
N LEU A 92 24.11 -4.41 -6.86
CA LEU A 92 23.55 -3.86 -8.10
C LEU A 92 24.58 -2.95 -8.79
N GLU A 93 24.32 -2.61 -10.05
CA GLU A 93 25.07 -1.61 -10.82
C GLU A 93 24.55 -0.17 -10.59
N GLU A 94 23.50 0.00 -9.80
CA GLU A 94 22.85 1.26 -9.46
C GLU A 94 22.78 1.46 -7.95
N ASP A 95 22.52 2.70 -7.51
CA ASP A 95 22.29 3.01 -6.10
C ASP A 95 21.06 2.31 -5.57
N THR A 96 21.10 1.92 -4.29
CA THR A 96 19.97 1.29 -3.62
C THR A 96 19.79 1.79 -2.19
N SER A 97 18.72 1.37 -1.54
CA SER A 97 18.42 1.70 -0.14
C SER A 97 17.49 0.66 0.46
N ILE A 98 17.38 0.64 1.78
CA ILE A 98 16.28 -0.03 2.49
C ILE A 98 15.63 0.97 3.43
N HIS A 99 14.33 1.22 3.23
CA HIS A 99 13.47 1.87 4.20
C HIS A 99 12.82 0.82 5.10
N TRP A 100 12.80 1.09 6.40
CA TRP A 100 12.22 0.22 7.43
C TRP A 100 10.81 0.71 7.77
N HIS A 101 9.85 0.31 6.95
CA HIS A 101 8.52 0.87 6.91
C HIS A 101 7.75 0.69 8.21
N GLY A 102 7.31 1.81 8.79
CA GLY A 102 6.54 1.86 10.04
C GLY A 102 7.38 1.73 11.31
N LEU A 103 8.72 1.66 11.21
CA LEU A 103 9.60 1.62 12.36
C LEU A 103 9.95 3.03 12.83
N LEU A 104 10.01 3.20 14.15
CA LEU A 104 10.57 4.39 14.79
C LEU A 104 12.09 4.22 14.89
N VAL A 105 12.81 4.83 13.96
CA VAL A 105 14.27 4.74 13.83
C VAL A 105 14.89 6.12 13.97
N PRO A 106 16.19 6.22 14.31
CA PRO A 106 16.91 7.49 14.17
C PRO A 106 16.82 7.98 12.72
N PHE A 107 16.60 9.27 12.51
CA PHE A 107 16.37 9.89 11.20
C PHE A 107 17.34 9.38 10.11
N TYR A 108 18.64 9.39 10.39
CA TYR A 108 19.69 8.93 9.44
C TYR A 108 19.68 7.42 9.16
N MET A 109 18.81 6.64 9.80
CA MET A 109 18.58 5.20 9.58
C MET A 109 17.25 4.91 8.86
N ASP A 110 16.50 5.94 8.47
CA ASP A 110 15.21 5.81 7.80
C ASP A 110 15.32 5.21 6.39
N GLY A 111 16.45 5.42 5.72
CA GLY A 111 16.75 4.76 4.46
C GLY A 111 16.19 5.43 3.21
N VAL A 112 15.85 6.72 3.27
CA VAL A 112 15.36 7.49 2.11
C VAL A 112 16.50 8.30 1.50
N PRO A 113 17.00 7.97 0.29
CA PRO A 113 18.07 8.70 -0.36
C PRO A 113 17.69 10.16 -0.63
N GLY A 114 18.65 11.06 -0.38
CA GLY A 114 18.46 12.51 -0.58
C GLY A 114 17.64 13.21 0.50
N VAL A 115 17.01 12.47 1.43
CA VAL A 115 16.32 13.00 2.62
C VAL A 115 17.09 12.61 3.88
N ALA A 116 17.15 11.31 4.17
CA ALA A 116 17.75 10.79 5.40
C ALA A 116 19.23 10.38 5.26
N PHE A 117 19.65 9.94 4.08
CA PHE A 117 21.02 9.48 3.83
C PHE A 117 21.35 9.49 2.31
N PRO A 118 22.64 9.28 1.92
CA PRO A 118 23.06 9.40 0.51
C PRO A 118 22.71 8.20 -0.38
N GLY A 119 22.09 7.13 0.15
CA GLY A 119 21.93 5.84 -0.54
C GLY A 119 23.17 4.94 -0.39
N ILE A 120 23.05 3.70 -0.87
CA ILE A 120 24.12 2.69 -0.85
C ILE A 120 24.63 2.52 -2.29
N LYS A 121 25.88 2.93 -2.55
CA LYS A 121 26.47 2.86 -3.90
C LYS A 121 26.79 1.42 -4.31
N PRO A 122 26.93 1.13 -5.62
CA PRO A 122 27.38 -0.18 -6.10
C PRO A 122 28.65 -0.67 -5.41
N GLY A 123 28.59 -1.90 -4.86
CA GLY A 123 29.70 -2.54 -4.12
C GLY A 123 29.90 -2.03 -2.71
N GLU A 124 29.13 -1.06 -2.22
CA GLU A 124 29.22 -0.56 -0.85
C GLU A 124 28.34 -1.34 0.10
N THR A 125 28.69 -1.25 1.39
CA THR A 125 27.91 -1.78 2.51
C THR A 125 27.56 -0.64 3.46
N PHE A 126 26.26 -0.48 3.76
CA PHE A 126 25.77 0.43 4.78
C PHE A 126 25.31 -0.34 6.01
N THR A 127 25.65 0.15 7.20
CA THR A 127 25.27 -0.49 8.47
C THR A 127 24.19 0.29 9.17
N TYR A 128 23.01 -0.30 9.24
CA TYR A 128 21.87 0.22 10.01
C TYR A 128 21.99 -0.23 11.47
N ARG A 129 21.73 0.69 12.44
CA ARG A 129 21.78 0.41 13.90
C ARG A 129 20.75 1.24 14.64
N TRP A 130 19.90 0.58 15.41
CA TRP A 130 18.95 1.26 16.32
C TRP A 130 18.45 0.30 17.41
N ASN A 131 17.81 0.87 18.45
CA ASN A 131 17.08 0.11 19.46
C ASN A 131 15.61 -0.01 19.06
N LEU A 132 15.02 -1.20 19.21
CA LEU A 132 13.62 -1.47 18.93
C LEU A 132 12.74 -1.16 20.14
N ASN A 133 11.91 -0.15 20.05
CA ASN A 133 11.10 0.37 21.15
C ASN A 133 9.60 0.08 21.01
N HIS A 134 9.20 -0.70 20.01
CA HIS A 134 7.82 -1.13 19.76
C HIS A 134 7.79 -2.51 19.11
N SER A 135 6.61 -3.14 19.10
CA SER A 135 6.37 -4.46 18.50
C SER A 135 5.26 -4.40 17.45
N GLY A 136 5.18 -5.42 16.59
CA GLY A 136 4.12 -5.54 15.60
C GLY A 136 4.54 -6.16 14.28
N THR A 137 3.66 -6.01 13.28
CA THR A 137 3.85 -6.45 11.90
C THR A 137 4.20 -5.26 11.03
N TYR A 138 5.35 -5.33 10.41
CA TYR A 138 5.95 -4.30 9.56
C TYR A 138 6.53 -4.93 8.31
N TRP A 139 7.22 -4.13 7.48
CA TRP A 139 7.92 -4.60 6.30
C TRP A 139 9.10 -3.68 5.98
N TYR A 140 9.89 -4.04 5.00
CA TYR A 140 10.99 -3.24 4.52
C TYR A 140 11.05 -3.28 3.00
N HIS A 141 11.47 -2.18 2.37
CA HIS A 141 11.51 -2.08 0.90
C HIS A 141 12.52 -1.04 0.43
N SER A 142 12.81 -1.05 -0.87
CA SER A 142 13.63 0.00 -1.48
C SER A 142 12.90 1.33 -1.50
N HIS A 143 13.65 2.39 -1.25
CA HIS A 143 13.21 3.77 -1.53
C HIS A 143 14.04 4.41 -2.66
N SER A 144 14.69 3.56 -3.50
CA SER A 144 15.53 3.97 -4.62
C SER A 144 14.87 3.61 -5.94
N GLY A 145 14.65 4.61 -6.78
CA GLY A 145 14.10 4.42 -8.12
C GLY A 145 12.81 3.59 -8.13
N LEU A 146 12.70 2.66 -9.06
CA LEU A 146 11.54 1.77 -9.19
C LEU A 146 11.82 0.33 -8.73
N GLN A 147 12.80 0.14 -7.83
CA GLN A 147 13.27 -1.18 -7.40
C GLN A 147 12.21 -1.98 -6.62
N GLU A 148 11.31 -1.29 -5.91
CA GLU A 148 10.17 -1.92 -5.22
C GLU A 148 9.33 -2.76 -6.18
N GLN A 149 9.01 -2.24 -7.37
CA GLN A 149 8.27 -2.97 -8.42
C GLN A 149 9.02 -4.21 -8.92
N LEU A 150 10.35 -4.27 -8.75
CA LEU A 150 11.19 -5.39 -9.17
C LEU A 150 11.35 -6.46 -8.08
N GLY A 151 10.72 -6.29 -6.89
CA GLY A 151 10.76 -7.28 -5.82
C GLY A 151 11.63 -6.92 -4.63
N HIS A 152 12.15 -5.70 -4.55
CA HIS A 152 12.98 -5.25 -3.44
C HIS A 152 12.13 -4.87 -2.21
N TYR A 153 11.51 -5.86 -1.59
CA TYR A 153 10.71 -5.77 -0.37
C TYR A 153 10.73 -7.09 0.40
N GLY A 154 10.43 -7.04 1.69
CA GLY A 154 10.29 -8.22 2.55
C GLY A 154 9.57 -7.91 3.86
N PRO A 155 9.01 -8.93 4.53
CA PRO A 155 8.28 -8.78 5.79
C PRO A 155 9.22 -8.62 6.99
N LEU A 156 8.75 -7.86 8.00
CA LEU A 156 9.45 -7.65 9.24
C LEU A 156 8.48 -7.79 10.41
N ILE A 157 8.83 -8.64 11.39
CA ILE A 157 8.05 -8.84 12.61
C ILE A 157 8.89 -8.48 13.81
N ILE A 158 8.32 -7.71 14.74
CA ILE A 158 8.91 -7.44 16.03
C ILE A 158 8.03 -8.09 17.10
N ASP A 159 8.54 -9.14 17.72
CA ASP A 159 7.85 -9.82 18.80
C ASP A 159 7.80 -8.92 20.04
N PRO A 160 6.65 -8.86 20.75
CA PRO A 160 6.53 -8.03 21.93
C PRO A 160 7.42 -8.53 23.07
N LYS A 161 7.91 -7.61 23.90
CA LYS A 161 8.65 -7.91 25.12
C LYS A 161 7.76 -8.59 26.16
N SER A 162 6.51 -8.16 26.26
CA SER A 162 5.47 -8.75 27.10
C SER A 162 4.70 -9.83 26.32
N PRO A 163 3.97 -10.74 26.98
CA PRO A 163 3.10 -11.68 26.31
C PRO A 163 2.13 -10.99 25.35
N ASP A 164 1.96 -11.56 24.15
CA ASP A 164 0.99 -11.06 23.18
C ASP A 164 -0.41 -11.02 23.81
N PRO A 165 -1.17 -9.92 23.68
CA PRO A 165 -2.50 -9.80 24.29
C PRO A 165 -3.55 -10.72 23.65
N PHE A 166 -3.25 -11.31 22.48
CA PHE A 166 -4.16 -12.19 21.76
C PHE A 166 -3.56 -13.60 21.67
N ALA A 167 -4.30 -14.57 22.19
CA ALA A 167 -3.88 -15.97 22.14
C ALA A 167 -4.12 -16.56 20.75
N TYR A 168 -3.12 -17.24 20.21
CA TYR A 168 -3.17 -18.00 18.96
C TYR A 168 -2.26 -19.24 19.05
N ASP A 169 -2.59 -20.26 18.29
CA ASP A 169 -1.86 -21.55 18.29
C ASP A 169 -0.82 -21.60 17.19
N ARG A 170 -1.01 -20.81 16.11
CA ARG A 170 -0.20 -20.81 14.90
C ARG A 170 -0.21 -19.43 14.24
N GLU A 171 0.83 -19.13 13.47
CA GLU A 171 0.98 -17.85 12.79
C GLU A 171 1.47 -18.03 11.35
N TYR A 172 0.98 -17.21 10.44
CA TYR A 172 1.49 -17.08 9.09
C TYR A 172 1.63 -15.61 8.71
N VAL A 173 2.69 -15.29 7.95
CA VAL A 173 2.88 -13.99 7.33
C VAL A 173 2.46 -14.10 5.87
N LEU A 174 1.61 -13.19 5.43
CA LEU A 174 1.09 -13.10 4.05
C LEU A 174 1.55 -11.78 3.45
N VAL A 175 2.51 -11.83 2.53
CA VAL A 175 2.96 -10.67 1.77
C VAL A 175 2.19 -10.65 0.45
N LEU A 176 1.29 -9.69 0.30
CA LEU A 176 0.55 -9.43 -0.93
C LEU A 176 1.41 -8.53 -1.81
N SER A 177 1.50 -8.83 -3.11
CA SER A 177 2.29 -8.01 -4.03
C SER A 177 1.80 -8.13 -5.47
N ASP A 178 2.24 -7.21 -6.30
CA ASP A 178 2.02 -7.17 -7.73
C ASP A 178 3.36 -7.32 -8.47
N TRP A 179 3.37 -8.10 -9.53
CA TRP A 179 4.55 -8.33 -10.34
C TRP A 179 4.25 -8.06 -11.82
N SER A 180 5.15 -7.34 -12.49
CA SER A 180 5.10 -7.21 -13.94
C SER A 180 6.37 -7.76 -14.59
N PHE A 181 6.20 -8.43 -15.74
CA PHE A 181 7.31 -8.83 -16.61
C PHE A 181 7.73 -7.70 -17.55
N GLU A 182 7.01 -6.59 -17.54
CA GLU A 182 7.40 -5.36 -18.21
C GLU A 182 8.30 -4.52 -17.30
N SER A 183 9.34 -3.88 -17.86
CA SER A 183 10.20 -2.98 -17.10
C SER A 183 9.40 -1.85 -16.44
N PRO A 184 9.62 -1.54 -15.14
CA PRO A 184 8.91 -0.47 -14.45
C PRO A 184 9.13 0.90 -15.10
N HIS A 185 10.29 1.17 -15.66
CA HIS A 185 10.55 2.39 -16.43
C HIS A 185 9.68 2.48 -17.69
N ARG A 186 9.43 1.35 -18.36
CA ARG A 186 8.55 1.30 -19.53
C ARG A 186 7.09 1.51 -19.13
N ILE A 187 6.65 0.90 -18.01
CA ILE A 187 5.33 1.15 -17.44
C ILE A 187 5.16 2.65 -17.17
N PHE A 188 6.07 3.26 -16.43
CA PHE A 188 6.03 4.67 -16.09
C PHE A 188 6.05 5.58 -17.33
N SER A 189 6.88 5.25 -18.33
CA SER A 189 6.91 5.98 -19.60
C SER A 189 5.60 5.91 -20.38
N LYS A 190 4.89 4.77 -20.32
CA LYS A 190 3.56 4.63 -20.93
C LYS A 190 2.53 5.47 -20.18
N LEU A 191 2.48 5.39 -18.84
CA LEU A 191 1.58 6.18 -18.02
C LEU A 191 1.75 7.69 -18.27
N LYS A 192 2.99 8.18 -18.40
CA LYS A 192 3.27 9.58 -18.77
C LYS A 192 2.80 9.99 -20.16
N LYS A 193 2.59 9.04 -21.06
CA LYS A 193 2.08 9.32 -22.42
C LYS A 193 0.56 9.17 -22.49
N MET A 194 0.02 8.22 -21.75
CA MET A 194 -1.38 7.88 -21.71
C MET A 194 -1.66 7.17 -20.38
N SER A 195 -2.24 7.88 -19.43
CA SER A 195 -2.46 7.42 -18.06
C SER A 195 -3.30 6.14 -17.97
N ASP A 196 -4.21 5.92 -18.90
CA ASP A 196 -5.12 4.78 -18.98
C ASP A 196 -4.55 3.57 -19.77
N SER A 197 -3.23 3.56 -20.06
CA SER A 197 -2.58 2.52 -20.88
C SER A 197 -2.83 1.08 -20.42
N TYR A 198 -3.12 0.87 -19.14
CA TYR A 198 -3.35 -0.45 -18.55
C TYR A 198 -4.78 -0.63 -18.04
N ASN A 199 -5.65 0.38 -18.15
CA ASN A 199 -7.05 0.27 -17.75
C ASN A 199 -7.92 -0.25 -18.89
N TYR A 200 -8.14 -1.57 -18.94
CA TYR A 200 -9.02 -2.22 -19.91
C TYR A 200 -10.47 -2.37 -19.43
N ASN A 201 -10.77 -1.89 -18.21
CA ASN A 201 -12.11 -1.93 -17.62
C ASN A 201 -12.90 -0.65 -17.84
N GLN A 202 -12.49 0.22 -18.76
CA GLN A 202 -13.20 1.46 -19.07
C GLN A 202 -14.62 1.21 -19.54
N ARG A 203 -15.51 2.17 -19.29
CA ARG A 203 -16.90 2.10 -19.74
C ARG A 203 -16.96 2.06 -21.27
N THR A 204 -17.79 1.15 -21.77
CA THR A 204 -18.01 0.90 -23.19
C THR A 204 -19.38 1.38 -23.63
N LEU A 205 -19.65 1.40 -24.96
CA LEU A 205 -20.98 1.68 -25.49
C LEU A 205 -22.06 0.71 -24.97
N PRO A 206 -21.82 -0.62 -24.85
CA PRO A 206 -22.76 -1.52 -24.18
C PRO A 206 -23.10 -1.12 -22.74
N ASP A 207 -22.11 -0.68 -21.94
CA ASP A 207 -22.36 -0.20 -20.57
C ASP A 207 -23.26 1.04 -20.56
N PHE A 208 -23.02 1.98 -21.48
CA PHE A 208 -23.88 3.16 -21.64
C PHE A 208 -25.32 2.79 -22.02
N LEU A 209 -25.49 1.83 -22.92
CA LEU A 209 -26.83 1.37 -23.32
C LEU A 209 -27.55 0.64 -22.19
N ALA A 210 -26.81 -0.11 -21.35
CA ALA A 210 -27.36 -0.73 -20.15
C ALA A 210 -27.81 0.34 -19.15
N ASP A 211 -26.97 1.34 -18.86
CA ASP A 211 -27.34 2.47 -18.00
C ASP A 211 -28.55 3.25 -18.53
N ALA A 212 -28.59 3.50 -19.84
CA ALA A 212 -29.73 4.19 -20.48
C ALA A 212 -31.03 3.38 -20.37
N SER A 213 -30.94 2.05 -20.39
CA SER A 213 -32.09 1.16 -20.19
C SER A 213 -32.56 1.13 -18.73
N ASP A 214 -31.63 1.20 -17.78
CA ASP A 214 -31.92 1.09 -16.35
C ASP A 214 -32.33 2.43 -15.72
N LYS A 215 -31.59 3.51 -16.03
CA LYS A 215 -31.73 4.84 -15.41
C LYS A 215 -32.43 5.86 -16.31
N GLY A 216 -32.67 5.51 -17.59
CA GLY A 216 -33.16 6.41 -18.60
C GLY A 216 -32.06 7.13 -19.39
N LEU A 217 -32.32 7.43 -20.66
CA LEU A 217 -31.34 8.01 -21.59
C LEU A 217 -30.80 9.37 -21.10
N GLY A 218 -31.66 10.23 -20.53
CA GLY A 218 -31.26 11.54 -20.00
C GLY A 218 -30.22 11.40 -18.91
N ALA A 219 -30.49 10.62 -17.86
CA ALA A 219 -29.58 10.41 -16.74
C ALA A 219 -28.25 9.78 -17.18
N ALA A 220 -28.29 8.84 -18.14
CA ALA A 220 -27.08 8.22 -18.68
C ALA A 220 -26.23 9.23 -19.47
N LEU A 221 -26.85 10.13 -20.25
CA LEU A 221 -26.16 11.21 -20.97
C LEU A 221 -25.56 12.23 -19.99
N ASP A 222 -26.33 12.67 -18.99
CA ASP A 222 -25.87 13.63 -17.98
C ASP A 222 -24.63 13.10 -17.24
N GLN A 223 -24.65 11.83 -16.84
CA GLN A 223 -23.46 11.18 -16.25
C GLN A 223 -22.26 11.20 -17.20
N CYS A 224 -22.45 10.85 -18.48
CA CYS A 224 -21.36 10.87 -19.45
C CYS A 224 -20.79 12.29 -19.64
N ILE A 225 -21.65 13.32 -19.66
CA ILE A 225 -21.24 14.72 -19.80
C ILE A 225 -20.45 15.17 -18.56
N MET A 226 -20.92 14.84 -17.35
CA MET A 226 -20.25 15.18 -16.09
C MET A 226 -18.85 14.55 -16.00
N TRP A 227 -18.75 13.24 -16.23
CA TRP A 227 -17.45 12.55 -16.24
C TRP A 227 -16.52 13.07 -17.34
N GLY A 228 -17.05 13.33 -18.53
CA GLY A 228 -16.30 13.92 -19.63
C GLY A 228 -15.81 15.34 -19.34
N ALA A 229 -16.60 16.17 -18.64
CA ALA A 229 -16.20 17.51 -18.21
C ALA A 229 -15.04 17.49 -17.20
N MET A 230 -14.96 16.45 -16.36
CA MET A 230 -13.84 16.22 -15.45
C MET A 230 -12.64 15.56 -16.14
N ARG A 231 -12.82 15.07 -17.39
CA ARG A 231 -11.82 14.26 -18.12
C ARG A 231 -11.40 13.01 -17.36
N MET A 232 -12.36 12.35 -16.74
CA MET A 232 -12.18 11.16 -15.89
C MET A 232 -13.11 10.04 -16.35
N SER A 233 -12.79 8.80 -15.97
CA SER A 233 -13.66 7.64 -16.16
C SER A 233 -14.09 7.09 -14.80
N PRO A 234 -15.37 6.77 -14.57
CA PRO A 234 -15.84 6.26 -13.29
C PRO A 234 -15.28 4.87 -12.93
N ARG A 235 -14.53 4.22 -13.81
CA ARG A 235 -13.87 2.93 -13.59
C ARG A 235 -12.33 3.04 -13.60
N ASP A 236 -11.81 4.24 -13.49
CA ASP A 236 -10.36 4.47 -13.43
C ASP A 236 -9.91 4.45 -11.97
N LEU A 237 -9.84 3.23 -11.41
CA LEU A 237 -9.54 2.97 -10.00
C LEU A 237 -8.07 2.63 -9.75
N SER A 238 -7.34 2.25 -10.81
CA SER A 238 -5.93 1.84 -10.75
C SER A 238 -5.24 2.14 -12.07
N ASP A 239 -4.08 2.76 -12.01
CA ASP A 239 -3.28 3.10 -13.20
C ASP A 239 -2.68 1.85 -13.86
N VAL A 240 -2.26 0.88 -13.04
CA VAL A 240 -1.67 -0.38 -13.49
C VAL A 240 -2.48 -1.53 -12.95
N THR A 241 -2.91 -2.41 -13.84
CA THR A 241 -3.93 -3.44 -13.56
C THR A 241 -3.42 -4.83 -13.93
N GLY A 242 -4.26 -5.84 -13.76
CA GLY A 242 -4.01 -7.21 -14.24
C GLY A 242 -3.76 -7.32 -15.76
N ALA A 243 -3.86 -6.22 -16.50
CA ALA A 243 -3.40 -6.16 -17.89
C ALA A 243 -1.89 -6.43 -18.03
N THR A 244 -1.11 -6.08 -17.01
CA THR A 244 0.32 -6.36 -16.94
C THR A 244 0.75 -7.04 -15.64
N TYR A 245 -0.04 -6.91 -14.55
CA TYR A 245 0.28 -7.49 -13.26
C TYR A 245 -0.11 -8.96 -13.13
N THR A 246 0.77 -9.73 -12.51
CA THR A 246 0.49 -11.00 -11.86
C THR A 246 0.47 -10.75 -10.36
N TYR A 247 -0.65 -11.03 -9.69
CA TYR A 247 -0.79 -10.82 -8.26
C TYR A 247 -0.28 -12.02 -7.48
N LEU A 248 0.43 -11.76 -6.38
CA LEU A 248 1.17 -12.77 -5.63
C LEU A 248 0.83 -12.75 -4.14
N ILE A 249 0.89 -13.92 -3.51
CA ILE A 249 0.97 -14.08 -2.05
C ILE A 249 2.28 -14.81 -1.74
N ASN A 250 3.16 -14.18 -0.96
CA ASN A 250 4.48 -14.72 -0.61
C ASN A 250 5.33 -15.10 -1.85
N GLY A 251 5.24 -14.32 -2.93
CA GLY A 251 5.95 -14.59 -4.18
C GLY A 251 5.35 -15.70 -5.03
N HIS A 252 4.18 -16.22 -4.68
CA HIS A 252 3.48 -17.30 -5.39
C HIS A 252 2.22 -16.77 -6.09
N ALA A 253 2.07 -17.10 -7.36
CA ALA A 253 0.83 -16.88 -8.09
C ALA A 253 -0.26 -17.89 -7.66
N THR A 254 -1.51 -17.61 -8.00
CA THR A 254 -2.64 -18.50 -7.68
C THR A 254 -2.42 -19.95 -8.13
N ALA A 255 -1.77 -20.15 -9.28
CA ALA A 255 -1.49 -21.49 -9.83
C ALA A 255 -0.48 -22.28 -8.98
N ASP A 256 0.39 -21.62 -8.21
CA ASP A 256 1.40 -22.27 -7.37
C ASP A 256 0.80 -22.83 -6.08
N ASN A 257 -0.42 -22.44 -5.74
CA ASN A 257 -1.20 -22.92 -4.59
C ASN A 257 -0.40 -22.92 -3.27
N TRP A 258 0.08 -21.75 -2.85
CA TRP A 258 0.71 -21.62 -1.53
C TRP A 258 -0.25 -22.05 -0.42
N ASN A 259 0.24 -22.87 0.54
CA ASN A 259 -0.59 -23.43 1.59
C ASN A 259 -0.16 -22.97 2.99
N ALA A 260 -1.11 -22.47 3.77
CA ALA A 260 -1.06 -22.38 5.23
C ALA A 260 -1.79 -23.59 5.83
N ILE A 261 -1.16 -24.26 6.82
CA ILE A 261 -1.69 -25.50 7.39
C ILE A 261 -2.28 -25.25 8.77
N PHE A 262 -3.45 -25.84 9.03
CA PHE A 262 -4.11 -25.73 10.33
C PHE A 262 -4.63 -27.10 10.82
N GLN A 263 -4.99 -27.16 12.09
CA GLN A 263 -5.83 -28.24 12.64
C GLN A 263 -7.18 -27.65 13.09
N PRO A 264 -8.30 -28.35 12.87
CA PRO A 264 -9.62 -27.87 13.30
C PRO A 264 -9.61 -27.45 14.77
N GLY A 265 -10.15 -26.26 15.05
CA GLY A 265 -10.17 -25.66 16.39
C GLY A 265 -8.94 -24.83 16.76
N GLU A 266 -7.84 -24.86 15.98
CA GLU A 266 -6.71 -23.94 16.17
C GLU A 266 -7.11 -22.49 15.86
N LYS A 267 -6.58 -21.56 16.65
CA LYS A 267 -6.59 -20.13 16.37
C LYS A 267 -5.33 -19.79 15.58
N ILE A 268 -5.51 -19.24 14.40
CA ILE A 268 -4.43 -18.91 13.48
C ILE A 268 -4.35 -17.39 13.34
N ARG A 269 -3.18 -16.82 13.62
CA ARG A 269 -2.89 -15.42 13.32
C ARG A 269 -2.34 -15.32 11.90
N LEU A 270 -3.00 -14.53 11.07
CA LEU A 270 -2.51 -14.16 9.75
C LEU A 270 -2.03 -12.71 9.82
N ARG A 271 -0.76 -12.49 9.54
CA ARG A 271 -0.13 -11.17 9.45
C ARG A 271 -0.06 -10.79 7.99
N ILE A 272 -0.92 -9.88 7.58
CA ILE A 272 -1.15 -9.53 6.18
C ILE A 272 -0.49 -8.19 5.91
N ILE A 273 0.42 -8.16 4.94
CA ILE A 273 1.20 -7.00 4.54
C ILE A 273 0.91 -6.74 3.06
N ASN A 274 0.50 -5.56 2.69
CA ASN A 274 0.41 -5.18 1.29
C ASN A 274 1.71 -4.48 0.85
N ALA A 275 2.60 -5.23 0.24
CA ALA A 275 3.89 -4.78 -0.30
C ALA A 275 3.84 -4.61 -1.82
N SER A 276 2.67 -4.32 -2.39
CA SER A 276 2.50 -4.02 -3.81
C SER A 276 3.09 -2.66 -4.17
N ALA A 277 3.52 -2.50 -5.40
CA ALA A 277 3.92 -1.19 -5.90
C ALA A 277 2.71 -0.27 -6.17
N MET A 278 1.59 -0.82 -6.68
CA MET A 278 0.44 -0.02 -7.11
C MET A 278 -0.93 -0.56 -6.67
N THR A 279 -1.01 -1.80 -6.18
CA THR A 279 -2.30 -2.48 -6.05
C THR A 279 -2.88 -2.40 -4.64
N LEU A 280 -4.05 -1.80 -4.50
CA LEU A 280 -4.90 -2.00 -3.33
C LEU A 280 -5.66 -3.32 -3.49
N PHE A 281 -5.73 -4.11 -2.41
CA PHE A 281 -6.48 -5.37 -2.41
C PHE A 281 -7.69 -5.34 -1.50
N ASN A 282 -8.71 -6.10 -1.89
CA ASN A 282 -9.79 -6.54 -1.01
C ASN A 282 -9.45 -7.96 -0.54
N PHE A 283 -9.20 -8.11 0.75
CA PHE A 283 -8.82 -9.39 1.34
C PHE A 283 -10.01 -10.04 2.05
N ARG A 284 -10.28 -11.32 1.71
CA ARG A 284 -11.34 -12.12 2.32
C ARG A 284 -10.96 -13.60 2.37
N ILE A 285 -11.61 -14.32 3.27
CA ILE A 285 -11.56 -15.78 3.35
C ILE A 285 -13.01 -16.29 3.31
N PRO A 286 -13.57 -16.57 2.11
CA PRO A 286 -14.97 -16.97 1.99
C PRO A 286 -15.34 -18.12 2.93
N GLY A 287 -16.39 -17.93 3.73
CA GLY A 287 -16.87 -18.92 4.68
C GLY A 287 -16.09 -18.99 6.00
N LEU A 288 -15.08 -18.15 6.23
CA LEU A 288 -14.32 -18.10 7.47
C LEU A 288 -14.19 -16.66 7.97
N PRO A 289 -14.96 -16.27 9.02
CA PRO A 289 -14.87 -14.93 9.61
C PRO A 289 -13.47 -14.63 10.16
N MET A 290 -13.06 -13.38 10.01
CA MET A 290 -11.78 -12.86 10.51
C MET A 290 -12.02 -11.93 11.71
N LYS A 291 -11.14 -12.01 12.68
CA LYS A 291 -11.09 -11.07 13.81
C LYS A 291 -9.84 -10.20 13.65
N VAL A 292 -10.00 -8.94 13.24
CA VAL A 292 -8.92 -7.98 13.15
C VAL A 292 -8.45 -7.62 14.55
N VAL A 293 -7.15 -7.75 14.83
CA VAL A 293 -6.54 -7.53 16.15
C VAL A 293 -5.41 -6.51 16.12
N ALA A 294 -4.86 -6.21 14.96
CA ALA A 294 -3.87 -5.13 14.80
C ALA A 294 -3.96 -4.50 13.40
N ALA A 295 -3.55 -3.25 13.29
CA ALA A 295 -3.32 -2.54 12.03
C ALA A 295 -2.03 -1.73 12.16
N ASP A 296 -1.23 -1.69 11.09
CA ASP A 296 0.06 -1.02 11.02
C ASP A 296 0.96 -1.30 12.24
N GLY A 297 1.04 -2.59 12.60
CA GLY A 297 1.84 -3.09 13.71
C GLY A 297 1.21 -2.92 15.09
N LEU A 298 0.20 -2.07 15.26
CA LEU A 298 -0.32 -1.69 16.58
C LEU A 298 -1.64 -2.41 16.90
N ASN A 299 -1.77 -2.85 18.17
CA ASN A 299 -2.91 -3.64 18.62
C ASN A 299 -4.22 -2.84 18.63
N LEU A 300 -5.29 -3.48 18.19
CA LEU A 300 -6.65 -2.96 18.18
C LEU A 300 -7.54 -3.71 19.17
N GLN A 301 -8.63 -3.08 19.56
CA GLN A 301 -9.78 -3.79 20.09
C GLN A 301 -10.34 -4.68 18.98
N PRO A 302 -10.55 -5.99 19.23
CA PRO A 302 -10.90 -6.94 18.18
C PRO A 302 -12.19 -6.56 17.44
N VAL A 303 -12.14 -6.53 16.12
CA VAL A 303 -13.30 -6.28 15.24
C VAL A 303 -13.52 -7.49 14.34
N GLU A 304 -14.74 -8.01 14.30
CA GLU A 304 -15.10 -9.09 13.40
C GLU A 304 -15.50 -8.56 12.03
N THR A 305 -14.91 -9.14 10.98
CA THR A 305 -15.21 -8.83 9.60
C THR A 305 -15.10 -10.07 8.72
N ASP A 306 -15.71 -10.03 7.54
CA ASP A 306 -15.58 -11.08 6.53
C ASP A 306 -14.71 -10.62 5.36
N GLU A 307 -14.53 -9.30 5.19
CA GLU A 307 -13.68 -8.70 4.15
C GLU A 307 -13.18 -7.32 4.58
N PHE A 308 -12.00 -6.93 4.11
CA PHE A 308 -11.47 -5.58 4.25
C PHE A 308 -10.63 -5.18 3.05
N GLN A 309 -10.58 -3.88 2.76
CA GLN A 309 -9.62 -3.31 1.82
C GLN A 309 -8.31 -3.03 2.54
N ILE A 310 -7.18 -3.34 1.90
CA ILE A 310 -5.83 -3.06 2.39
C ILE A 310 -5.08 -2.24 1.35
N GLY A 311 -4.69 -1.03 1.72
CA GLY A 311 -3.87 -0.12 0.90
C GLY A 311 -2.44 -0.60 0.79
N VAL A 312 -1.73 -0.10 -0.23
CA VAL A 312 -0.28 -0.32 -0.30
C VAL A 312 0.36 0.21 0.98
N ALA A 313 1.26 -0.56 1.55
CA ALA A 313 1.99 -0.32 2.79
C ALA A 313 1.18 -0.46 4.09
N GLU A 314 -0.12 -0.68 4.06
CA GLU A 314 -0.85 -1.06 5.26
C GLU A 314 -0.55 -2.49 5.68
N THR A 315 -0.67 -2.75 6.98
CA THR A 315 -0.66 -4.11 7.54
C THR A 315 -1.89 -4.36 8.41
N TYR A 316 -2.40 -5.58 8.36
CA TYR A 316 -3.48 -6.06 9.24
C TYR A 316 -3.12 -7.42 9.81
N ASP A 317 -3.31 -7.59 11.12
CA ASP A 317 -3.27 -8.91 11.74
C ASP A 317 -4.69 -9.37 12.04
N VAL A 318 -5.03 -10.56 11.57
CA VAL A 318 -6.33 -11.17 11.84
C VAL A 318 -6.17 -12.53 12.51
N ILE A 319 -7.12 -12.89 13.36
CA ILE A 319 -7.23 -14.24 13.92
C ILE A 319 -8.42 -14.93 13.28
N VAL A 320 -8.19 -16.13 12.76
CA VAL A 320 -9.21 -17.03 12.24
C VAL A 320 -9.23 -18.35 13.03
N ALA A 321 -10.37 -19.01 13.10
CA ALA A 321 -10.53 -20.27 13.84
C ALA A 321 -11.38 -21.25 13.00
N PRO A 322 -10.76 -21.98 12.04
CA PRO A 322 -11.48 -22.98 11.27
C PRO A 322 -11.82 -24.20 12.13
N GLU A 323 -13.11 -24.53 12.24
CA GLU A 323 -13.61 -25.63 13.07
C GLU A 323 -13.72 -26.96 12.32
N THR A 324 -13.71 -26.91 10.98
CA THR A 324 -13.88 -28.07 10.11
C THR A 324 -12.56 -28.43 9.41
N SER A 325 -12.51 -29.60 8.79
CA SER A 325 -11.36 -30.04 7.95
C SER A 325 -11.50 -29.61 6.49
N ASP A 326 -12.26 -28.55 6.23
CA ASP A 326 -12.41 -27.98 4.89
C ASP A 326 -11.20 -27.15 4.50
N THR A 327 -11.08 -26.81 3.21
CA THR A 327 -10.10 -25.86 2.69
C THR A 327 -10.74 -24.49 2.52
N PHE A 328 -10.00 -23.44 2.84
CA PHE A 328 -10.46 -22.05 2.69
C PHE A 328 -9.55 -21.30 1.74
N ALA A 329 -10.13 -20.58 0.80
CA ALA A 329 -9.40 -19.68 -0.09
C ALA A 329 -9.07 -18.38 0.63
N MET A 330 -7.79 -18.02 0.75
CA MET A 330 -7.33 -16.70 1.15
C MET A 330 -7.19 -15.87 -0.12
N VAL A 331 -8.08 -14.90 -0.31
CA VAL A 331 -8.25 -14.16 -1.58
C VAL A 331 -7.82 -12.72 -1.39
N ALA A 332 -6.85 -12.29 -2.18
CA ALA A 332 -6.49 -10.88 -2.37
C ALA A 332 -6.92 -10.45 -3.78
N GLU A 333 -8.09 -9.84 -3.92
CA GLU A 333 -8.65 -9.38 -5.18
C GLU A 333 -8.33 -7.89 -5.38
N SER A 334 -7.78 -7.52 -6.54
CA SER A 334 -7.45 -6.12 -6.85
C SER A 334 -8.71 -5.23 -6.80
N ILE A 335 -8.54 -3.98 -6.37
CA ILE A 335 -9.66 -3.03 -6.23
C ILE A 335 -10.44 -2.85 -7.54
N ASP A 336 -9.75 -2.85 -8.67
CA ASP A 336 -10.29 -2.71 -10.03
C ASP A 336 -10.86 -4.01 -10.62
N ARG A 337 -10.78 -5.13 -9.87
CA ARG A 337 -11.27 -6.46 -10.28
C ARG A 337 -10.57 -7.04 -11.53
N SER A 338 -9.39 -6.56 -11.88
CA SER A 338 -8.64 -7.07 -13.04
C SER A 338 -7.93 -8.39 -12.77
N GLY A 339 -7.83 -8.80 -11.48
CA GLY A 339 -7.23 -10.08 -11.09
C GLY A 339 -7.21 -10.29 -9.57
N GLN A 340 -6.64 -11.42 -9.16
CA GLN A 340 -6.54 -11.80 -7.76
C GLN A 340 -5.36 -12.74 -7.52
N ALA A 341 -4.78 -12.70 -6.31
CA ALA A 341 -3.94 -13.77 -5.79
C ALA A 341 -4.75 -14.62 -4.82
N VAL A 342 -4.61 -15.93 -4.91
CA VAL A 342 -5.31 -16.88 -4.03
C VAL A 342 -4.33 -17.89 -3.46
N ALA A 343 -4.33 -18.01 -2.14
CA ALA A 343 -3.63 -19.04 -1.39
C ALA A 343 -4.64 -19.93 -0.66
N THR A 344 -4.20 -21.08 -0.17
CA THR A 344 -5.09 -22.03 0.51
C THR A 344 -4.73 -22.17 1.98
N LEU A 345 -5.71 -21.97 2.85
CA LEU A 345 -5.67 -22.41 4.25
C LEU A 345 -6.27 -23.81 4.32
N ALA A 346 -5.47 -24.84 4.71
CA ALA A 346 -5.80 -26.24 4.57
C ALA A 346 -5.44 -27.07 5.80
N PRO A 347 -6.17 -28.16 6.12
CA PRO A 347 -5.81 -29.07 7.19
C PRO A 347 -4.59 -29.96 6.84
N ARG A 348 -4.20 -30.04 5.57
CA ARG A 348 -3.06 -30.84 5.08
C ARG A 348 -2.42 -30.18 3.86
N ALA A 349 -1.09 -30.32 3.74
CA ALA A 349 -0.36 -29.84 2.58
C ALA A 349 -0.85 -30.47 1.27
N GLY A 350 -0.80 -29.68 0.18
CA GLY A 350 -1.20 -30.12 -1.17
C GLY A 350 -2.70 -30.08 -1.44
N MET A 351 -3.54 -29.76 -0.45
CA MET A 351 -4.95 -29.45 -0.71
C MET A 351 -5.07 -28.07 -1.37
N GLN A 352 -6.12 -27.88 -2.16
CA GLN A 352 -6.37 -26.64 -2.88
C GLN A 352 -7.81 -26.18 -2.68
N ALA A 353 -7.98 -24.94 -2.30
CA ALA A 353 -9.26 -24.26 -2.32
C ALA A 353 -9.56 -23.73 -3.72
N SER A 354 -10.83 -23.75 -4.11
CA SER A 354 -11.24 -23.14 -5.39
C SER A 354 -11.13 -21.62 -5.32
N ALA A 355 -10.43 -21.04 -6.28
CA ALA A 355 -10.43 -19.58 -6.46
C ALA A 355 -11.83 -19.10 -6.84
N PRO A 356 -12.43 -18.12 -6.14
CA PRO A 356 -13.71 -17.57 -6.54
C PRO A 356 -13.58 -16.80 -7.86
N ALA A 357 -14.70 -16.62 -8.57
CA ALA A 357 -14.74 -15.75 -9.72
C ALA A 357 -14.49 -14.30 -9.31
N LEU A 358 -13.86 -13.52 -10.20
CA LEU A 358 -13.73 -12.07 -10.03
C LEU A 358 -15.12 -11.43 -9.98
N ARG A 359 -15.27 -10.44 -9.13
CA ARG A 359 -16.51 -9.67 -8.99
C ARG A 359 -16.65 -8.62 -10.10
N PRO A 360 -17.87 -8.05 -10.29
CA PRO A 360 -18.05 -6.93 -11.20
C PRO A 360 -17.15 -5.73 -10.83
N VAL A 361 -16.67 -5.03 -11.85
CA VAL A 361 -15.84 -3.83 -11.69
C VAL A 361 -16.63 -2.73 -10.99
N PRO A 362 -16.12 -2.14 -9.90
CA PRO A 362 -16.78 -1.01 -9.25
C PRO A 362 -16.86 0.20 -10.19
N THR A 363 -17.91 0.97 -10.04
CA THR A 363 -18.11 2.20 -10.81
C THR A 363 -18.36 3.33 -9.84
N LEU A 364 -17.46 4.32 -9.82
CA LEU A 364 -17.58 5.51 -8.98
C LEU A 364 -18.82 6.32 -9.37
N THR A 365 -19.38 7.01 -8.38
CA THR A 365 -20.50 7.93 -8.53
C THR A 365 -20.03 9.38 -8.34
N MET A 366 -20.91 10.36 -8.60
CA MET A 366 -20.60 11.76 -8.30
C MET A 366 -20.47 12.02 -6.78
N ALA A 367 -21.13 11.22 -5.95
CA ALA A 367 -20.95 11.26 -4.51
C ALA A 367 -19.52 10.89 -4.09
N ASP A 368 -18.93 9.88 -4.76
CA ASP A 368 -17.53 9.49 -4.54
C ASP A 368 -16.54 10.61 -4.89
N MET A 369 -16.93 11.52 -5.78
CA MET A 369 -16.11 12.67 -6.16
C MET A 369 -16.34 13.92 -5.30
N GLY A 370 -17.04 13.79 -4.16
CA GLY A 370 -17.40 14.94 -3.32
C GLY A 370 -18.34 15.94 -4.02
N MET A 371 -19.19 15.46 -4.93
CA MET A 371 -20.16 16.25 -5.70
C MET A 371 -21.61 15.83 -5.42
N ALA A 372 -21.90 15.34 -4.21
CA ALA A 372 -23.24 14.98 -3.78
C ALA A 372 -24.13 16.25 -3.72
N GLY A 373 -25.24 16.27 -4.46
CA GLY A 373 -26.21 17.37 -4.46
C GLY A 373 -26.56 17.97 -5.83
N HIS A 374 -25.86 17.61 -6.89
CA HIS A 374 -26.21 18.06 -8.24
C HIS A 374 -27.29 17.21 -8.94
N GLY A 375 -27.83 16.17 -8.29
CA GLY A 375 -28.85 15.30 -8.88
C GLY A 375 -30.26 15.89 -8.99
N ASP A 376 -30.56 16.99 -8.29
CA ASP A 376 -31.91 17.60 -8.24
C ASP A 376 -32.00 19.01 -8.88
N MET A 377 -30.92 19.53 -9.47
CA MET A 377 -31.01 20.75 -10.24
C MET A 377 -31.40 20.42 -11.69
N ASN A 378 -32.69 20.60 -11.97
CA ASN A 378 -33.28 20.57 -13.29
C ASN A 378 -32.58 21.63 -14.17
N MET A 379 -31.54 21.25 -14.88
CA MET A 379 -30.86 22.09 -15.87
C MET A 379 -31.71 22.13 -17.12
N SER A 380 -32.82 22.87 -17.07
CA SER A 380 -33.46 23.35 -18.30
C SER A 380 -32.46 24.26 -18.99
N ALA A 381 -32.02 23.82 -20.16
CA ALA A 381 -31.10 24.56 -21.02
C ALA A 381 -31.63 25.96 -21.29
N SER A 382 -30.91 26.98 -20.89
CA SER A 382 -30.61 28.18 -21.66
C SER A 382 -29.94 29.27 -20.83
N GLU A 383 -28.92 29.85 -21.42
CA GLU A 383 -28.42 31.21 -21.24
C GLU A 383 -27.26 31.45 -20.28
N ASP A 384 -26.17 31.80 -20.94
CA ASP A 384 -25.14 32.77 -20.55
C ASP A 384 -24.44 32.63 -19.17
N MET A 385 -23.34 31.88 -19.16
CA MET A 385 -22.38 31.87 -18.07
C MET A 385 -21.40 33.07 -18.13
N THR A 386 -21.92 34.28 -18.25
CA THR A 386 -21.13 35.50 -18.02
C THR A 386 -21.84 36.36 -16.98
N GLY A 387 -21.47 36.26 -15.72
CA GLY A 387 -21.90 37.19 -14.68
C GLY A 387 -22.55 36.59 -13.44
N MET A 388 -21.85 35.79 -12.67
CA MET A 388 -22.22 35.57 -11.27
C MET A 388 -21.38 36.51 -10.38
N ASP A 389 -22.02 37.58 -9.99
CA ASP A 389 -21.56 38.50 -8.95
C ASP A 389 -21.81 37.89 -7.56
N HIS A 390 -20.75 37.57 -6.82
CA HIS A 390 -20.80 36.95 -5.48
C HIS A 390 -21.16 37.92 -4.34
N SER A 391 -21.73 39.10 -4.62
CA SER A 391 -22.01 40.11 -3.62
C SER A 391 -23.41 40.12 -2.99
N ALA A 392 -24.27 39.13 -3.24
CA ALA A 392 -25.65 39.13 -2.73
C ALA A 392 -26.04 37.86 -1.98
N MET A 393 -25.42 37.58 -0.83
CA MET A 393 -26.07 36.80 0.24
C MET A 393 -26.07 37.62 1.54
N GLY A 394 -27.11 38.47 1.63
CA GLY A 394 -27.40 39.22 2.81
C GLY A 394 -27.91 38.37 3.97
N HIS A 395 -27.39 38.67 5.15
CA HIS A 395 -27.84 38.16 6.45
C HIS A 395 -29.35 38.37 6.66
N GLY A 396 -30.07 37.30 6.85
CA GLY A 396 -31.42 37.28 7.43
C GLY A 396 -31.41 36.52 8.76
N THR A 397 -31.51 37.30 9.85
CA THR A 397 -31.65 36.81 11.22
C THR A 397 -33.03 36.24 11.51
N ASN A 398 -33.11 35.04 12.09
CA ASN A 398 -33.92 34.63 13.28
C ASN A 398 -33.88 33.11 13.47
N ALA A 399 -33.18 32.67 14.47
CA ALA A 399 -33.48 32.28 15.86
C ALA A 399 -34.35 31.02 16.01
N GLN A 400 -33.76 29.90 16.41
CA GLN A 400 -33.88 29.27 17.73
C GLN A 400 -33.17 27.92 17.80
N THR A 401 -32.07 27.91 18.49
CA THR A 401 -31.56 27.08 19.57
C THR A 401 -31.81 25.57 19.54
N SER A 402 -30.74 24.84 19.26
CA SER A 402 -30.30 23.78 20.18
C SER A 402 -28.77 23.77 20.16
N THR A 403 -28.21 24.18 21.27
CA THR A 403 -26.78 24.28 21.54
C THR A 403 -26.16 22.90 21.60
N MET A 404 -25.36 22.52 20.60
CA MET A 404 -24.18 21.68 20.82
C MET A 404 -22.96 22.57 20.62
N ASP A 405 -22.29 22.78 21.74
CA ASP A 405 -21.10 23.59 21.89
C ASP A 405 -19.94 22.90 21.13
N HIS A 406 -19.70 23.31 19.91
CA HIS A 406 -18.42 23.11 19.24
C HIS A 406 -17.64 24.41 19.39
N GLY A 407 -16.87 24.50 20.48
CA GLY A 407 -15.94 25.58 20.69
C GLY A 407 -15.02 25.74 19.50
N ALA A 408 -15.34 26.68 18.64
CA ALA A 408 -14.45 27.18 17.61
C ALA A 408 -13.35 27.97 18.29
N HIS A 409 -12.23 27.32 18.64
CA HIS A 409 -10.97 28.00 18.86
C HIS A 409 -10.32 28.16 17.49
N SER A 410 -10.40 29.36 16.92
CA SER A 410 -9.54 29.78 15.84
C SER A 410 -8.11 29.83 16.38
N MET A 411 -7.37 28.78 16.18
CA MET A 411 -5.92 28.80 16.30
C MET A 411 -5.38 29.41 15.01
N ASP A 412 -4.36 30.25 15.14
CA ASP A 412 -3.72 31.02 14.09
C ASP A 412 -2.98 30.11 13.08
N GLY A 413 -3.72 29.30 12.36
CA GLY A 413 -3.33 28.67 11.13
C GLY A 413 -3.73 29.62 10.02
N GLY A 414 -2.81 29.99 9.16
CA GLY A 414 -3.15 30.77 7.97
C GLY A 414 -4.32 30.15 7.22
N PRO A 415 -5.08 30.92 6.43
CA PRO A 415 -6.18 30.38 5.65
C PRO A 415 -5.67 29.19 4.82
N ALA A 416 -6.47 28.09 4.79
CA ALA A 416 -6.19 26.98 3.90
C ALA A 416 -5.90 27.49 2.48
N PRO A 417 -4.91 26.95 1.77
CA PRO A 417 -4.60 27.40 0.42
C PRO A 417 -5.86 27.29 -0.43
N GLU A 418 -6.25 28.39 -1.09
CA GLU A 418 -7.35 28.36 -2.03
C GLU A 418 -6.92 27.57 -3.25
N ILE A 419 -7.26 26.26 -3.26
CA ILE A 419 -6.91 25.38 -4.37
C ILE A 419 -7.75 25.73 -5.58
N THR A 420 -7.11 26.17 -6.64
CA THR A 420 -7.74 26.51 -7.90
C THR A 420 -7.30 25.56 -9.01
N ARG A 421 -8.20 25.29 -9.95
CA ARG A 421 -7.87 24.47 -11.13
C ARG A 421 -6.72 25.07 -11.92
N GLY A 422 -5.78 24.23 -12.31
CA GLY A 422 -4.55 24.65 -12.97
C GLY A 422 -3.73 23.46 -13.50
N PRO A 423 -2.47 23.70 -13.92
CA PRO A 423 -1.64 22.64 -14.50
C PRO A 423 -1.42 21.42 -13.59
N GLY A 424 -1.42 21.61 -12.27
CA GLY A 424 -1.26 20.55 -11.26
C GLY A 424 -2.58 20.10 -10.63
N VAL A 425 -3.71 20.76 -10.93
CA VAL A 425 -5.01 20.53 -10.30
C VAL A 425 -6.08 20.45 -11.38
N ALA A 426 -6.37 19.27 -11.86
CA ALA A 426 -7.41 19.08 -12.89
C ALA A 426 -8.82 19.15 -12.30
N ASN A 427 -9.01 18.75 -11.06
CA ASN A 427 -10.29 18.76 -10.36
C ASN A 427 -10.13 19.20 -8.91
N VAL A 428 -11.23 19.64 -8.30
CA VAL A 428 -11.33 20.01 -6.86
C VAL A 428 -12.63 19.41 -6.35
N ALA A 429 -12.59 18.71 -5.22
CA ALA A 429 -13.77 18.18 -4.55
C ALA A 429 -14.59 19.35 -3.97
N MET A 430 -15.78 19.56 -4.49
CA MET A 430 -16.61 20.72 -4.13
C MET A 430 -17.22 20.61 -2.72
N MET A 431 -17.47 19.36 -2.27
CA MET A 431 -18.06 19.05 -0.96
C MET A 431 -17.35 17.84 -0.34
N PRO A 432 -16.06 17.97 0.00
CA PRO A 432 -15.34 16.86 0.61
C PRO A 432 -15.95 16.55 1.97
N MET A 433 -16.15 15.26 2.26
CA MET A 433 -16.72 14.80 3.51
C MET A 433 -15.92 13.63 4.10
N SER A 434 -16.07 13.38 5.39
CA SER A 434 -15.52 12.16 5.98
C SER A 434 -16.25 10.93 5.43
N ARG A 435 -15.49 9.94 5.02
CA ARG A 435 -15.97 8.65 4.51
C ARG A 435 -15.44 7.47 5.34
N LEU A 436 -15.07 7.74 6.58
CA LEU A 436 -14.46 6.75 7.48
C LEU A 436 -15.42 5.63 7.89
N ASP A 437 -16.73 5.85 7.83
CA ASP A 437 -17.79 4.87 8.09
C ASP A 437 -18.11 3.99 6.88
N GLU A 438 -17.70 4.41 5.70
CA GLU A 438 -17.83 3.61 4.50
C GLU A 438 -16.69 2.57 4.43
N PRO A 439 -16.95 1.35 3.90
CA PRO A 439 -15.91 0.37 3.62
C PRO A 439 -15.00 0.85 2.48
N GLY A 440 -14.05 0.01 2.08
CA GLY A 440 -13.25 0.27 0.89
C GLY A 440 -14.08 0.33 -0.39
N ILE A 441 -13.57 1.02 -1.41
CA ILE A 441 -14.27 1.19 -2.69
C ILE A 441 -14.71 -0.15 -3.27
N GLY A 442 -15.99 -0.25 -3.66
CA GLY A 442 -16.60 -1.44 -4.23
C GLY A 442 -16.88 -2.55 -3.22
N LEU A 443 -16.95 -2.21 -1.92
CA LEU A 443 -17.37 -3.09 -0.84
C LEU A 443 -18.71 -2.67 -0.18
N ASP A 444 -19.33 -1.59 -0.64
CA ASP A 444 -20.55 -1.02 -0.03
C ASP A 444 -21.75 -1.98 -0.10
N ASP A 445 -21.93 -2.66 -1.22
CA ASP A 445 -23.08 -3.53 -1.50
C ASP A 445 -22.79 -5.01 -1.23
N GLN A 446 -21.76 -5.32 -0.44
CA GLN A 446 -21.46 -6.72 -0.15
C GLN A 446 -22.46 -7.31 0.85
N PRO A 447 -22.94 -8.57 0.65
CA PRO A 447 -23.93 -9.21 1.53
C PRO A 447 -23.34 -9.65 2.88
N HIS A 448 -22.07 -9.41 3.14
CA HIS A 448 -21.31 -9.81 4.32
C HIS A 448 -20.66 -8.58 4.98
N ARG A 449 -20.09 -8.77 6.19
CA ARG A 449 -19.47 -7.68 6.95
C ARG A 449 -18.18 -7.22 6.26
N THR A 450 -18.10 -5.92 6.03
CA THR A 450 -16.91 -5.24 5.51
C THR A 450 -16.36 -4.28 6.56
N LEU A 451 -15.04 -4.22 6.66
CA LEU A 451 -14.37 -3.34 7.63
C LEU A 451 -14.33 -1.90 7.11
N SER A 452 -14.63 -0.95 7.99
CA SER A 452 -14.41 0.48 7.78
C SER A 452 -13.47 1.06 8.84
N TYR A 453 -12.83 2.19 8.55
CA TYR A 453 -11.92 2.83 9.50
C TYR A 453 -12.65 3.33 10.77
N SER A 454 -13.94 3.67 10.68
CA SER A 454 -14.73 4.09 11.84
C SER A 454 -14.92 2.99 12.88
N GLN A 455 -14.74 1.73 12.54
CA GLN A 455 -14.85 0.58 13.45
C GLN A 455 -13.58 0.32 14.26
N LEU A 456 -12.43 0.83 13.78
CA LEU A 456 -11.14 0.58 14.42
C LEU A 456 -10.99 1.37 15.71
N ARG A 457 -10.49 0.72 16.75
CA ARG A 457 -10.14 1.34 18.05
C ARG A 457 -8.81 0.79 18.51
N SER A 458 -7.89 1.67 18.88
CA SER A 458 -6.65 1.24 19.55
C SER A 458 -6.99 0.42 20.80
N LYS A 459 -6.27 -0.66 21.05
CA LYS A 459 -6.46 -1.47 22.25
C LYS A 459 -6.14 -0.66 23.51
N ASP A 460 -5.04 0.04 23.49
CA ASP A 460 -4.60 0.91 24.56
C ASP A 460 -4.98 2.37 24.26
N ALA A 461 -5.10 3.21 25.29
CA ALA A 461 -5.32 4.63 25.07
C ALA A 461 -4.16 5.27 24.31
N ASN A 462 -4.46 6.26 23.48
CA ASN A 462 -3.42 7.02 22.76
C ASN A 462 -2.44 7.63 23.77
N PRO A 463 -1.13 7.63 23.47
CA PRO A 463 -0.10 8.13 24.40
C PRO A 463 -0.17 9.66 24.59
N ASP A 464 -0.72 10.38 23.61
CA ASP A 464 -0.94 11.82 23.69
C ASP A 464 -2.41 12.14 23.50
N LEU A 465 -3.02 12.69 24.54
CA LEU A 465 -4.46 13.05 24.57
C LEU A 465 -4.69 14.56 24.41
N ARG A 466 -3.62 15.34 24.19
CA ARG A 466 -3.76 16.77 23.94
C ARG A 466 -4.59 17.01 22.67
N LEU A 467 -5.30 18.11 22.65
CA LEU A 467 -5.87 18.62 21.40
C LEU A 467 -4.73 19.12 20.49
N PRO A 468 -4.87 19.03 19.17
CA PRO A 468 -3.92 19.63 18.25
C PRO A 468 -3.77 21.14 18.49
N GLU A 469 -2.54 21.63 18.43
CA GLU A 469 -2.21 23.04 18.62
C GLU A 469 -2.49 23.86 17.36
N ARG A 470 -2.39 23.20 16.18
CA ARG A 470 -2.78 23.75 14.88
C ARG A 470 -3.25 22.66 13.92
N GLU A 471 -3.91 23.09 12.87
CA GLU A 471 -4.33 22.25 11.75
C GLU A 471 -3.61 22.67 10.47
N ILE A 472 -3.20 21.67 9.70
CA ILE A 472 -2.65 21.83 8.34
C ILE A 472 -3.59 21.08 7.42
N GLU A 473 -4.10 21.75 6.38
CA GLU A 473 -4.90 21.13 5.33
C GLU A 473 -4.04 20.94 4.07
N LEU A 474 -4.05 19.75 3.50
CA LEU A 474 -3.37 19.38 2.26
C LEU A 474 -4.34 18.75 1.29
N HIS A 475 -4.27 19.17 0.04
CA HIS A 475 -5.04 18.61 -1.04
C HIS A 475 -4.21 17.61 -1.84
N LEU A 476 -4.74 16.40 -2.02
CA LEU A 476 -4.20 15.39 -2.91
C LEU A 476 -4.71 15.69 -4.31
N THR A 477 -3.83 16.10 -5.20
CA THR A 477 -4.18 16.67 -6.50
C THR A 477 -3.53 15.91 -7.65
N SER A 478 -4.12 16.01 -8.84
CA SER A 478 -3.60 15.34 -10.02
C SER A 478 -3.89 16.09 -11.32
N ASN A 479 -3.12 15.72 -12.35
CA ASN A 479 -3.43 16.00 -13.75
C ASN A 479 -3.12 14.76 -14.59
N MET A 480 -4.16 13.99 -14.93
CA MET A 480 -4.02 12.71 -15.64
C MET A 480 -3.51 12.86 -17.07
N GLU A 481 -3.77 13.99 -17.74
CA GLU A 481 -3.24 14.24 -19.10
C GLU A 481 -1.71 14.37 -19.12
N ARG A 482 -1.13 14.73 -17.98
CA ARG A 482 0.33 14.88 -17.81
C ARG A 482 0.92 13.78 -16.93
N TYR A 483 0.08 12.90 -16.41
CA TYR A 483 0.43 11.94 -15.38
C TYR A 483 1.25 12.60 -14.26
N MET A 484 0.66 13.64 -13.69
CA MET A 484 1.25 14.44 -12.63
C MET A 484 0.40 14.25 -11.36
N TRP A 485 1.07 13.92 -10.28
CA TRP A 485 0.49 13.75 -8.95
C TRP A 485 1.18 14.70 -7.99
N SER A 486 0.46 15.27 -7.03
CA SER A 486 1.02 16.34 -6.20
C SER A 486 0.23 16.54 -4.92
N PHE A 487 0.82 17.28 -3.99
CA PHE A 487 0.11 17.93 -2.89
C PHE A 487 -0.07 19.40 -3.24
N ASP A 488 -1.27 19.96 -3.04
CA ASP A 488 -1.63 21.35 -3.31
C ASP A 488 -1.28 21.85 -4.74
N GLY A 489 -1.27 20.94 -5.71
CA GLY A 489 -0.91 21.25 -7.08
C GLY A 489 0.60 21.37 -7.35
N VAL A 490 1.45 21.17 -6.34
CA VAL A 490 2.92 21.27 -6.43
C VAL A 490 3.53 19.87 -6.38
N LYS A 491 4.22 19.46 -7.43
CA LYS A 491 4.95 18.19 -7.42
C LYS A 491 6.27 18.32 -6.65
N PHE A 492 6.76 17.21 -6.10
CA PHE A 492 7.96 17.20 -5.24
C PHE A 492 9.16 17.94 -5.83
N SER A 493 9.44 17.81 -7.13
CA SER A 493 10.55 18.51 -7.79
C SER A 493 10.39 20.05 -7.86
N GLU A 494 9.24 20.59 -7.48
CA GLU A 494 8.94 22.03 -7.46
C GLU A 494 8.74 22.56 -6.03
N VAL A 495 8.85 21.68 -5.03
CA VAL A 495 8.74 22.05 -3.61
C VAL A 495 9.96 22.88 -3.21
N THR A 496 9.72 24.03 -2.61
CA THR A 496 10.78 24.95 -2.14
C THR A 496 10.99 24.93 -0.63
N GLU A 497 9.96 24.53 0.13
CA GLU A 497 10.03 24.44 1.59
C GLU A 497 9.32 23.19 2.09
N PRO A 498 9.86 22.50 3.13
CA PRO A 498 9.20 21.38 3.77
C PRO A 498 7.98 21.84 4.58
N ILE A 499 7.10 20.89 4.89
CA ILE A 499 6.05 21.07 5.89
C ILE A 499 6.72 21.08 7.27
N LYS A 500 6.64 22.20 8.00
CA LYS A 500 7.34 22.39 9.27
C LYS A 500 6.48 21.95 10.44
N PHE A 501 6.99 21.06 11.27
CA PHE A 501 6.52 20.74 12.60
C PHE A 501 7.58 21.17 13.63
N TYR A 502 7.17 21.36 14.88
CA TYR A 502 8.09 21.65 15.96
C TYR A 502 8.13 20.49 16.96
N GLU A 503 9.30 20.23 17.52
CA GLU A 503 9.47 19.13 18.47
C GLU A 503 8.49 19.24 19.64
N GLY A 504 7.75 18.14 19.88
CA GLY A 504 6.71 18.07 20.91
C GLY A 504 5.36 18.69 20.53
N GLU A 505 5.25 19.32 19.36
CA GLU A 505 4.00 19.87 18.84
C GLU A 505 3.00 18.76 18.54
N ARG A 506 1.72 19.02 18.78
CA ARG A 506 0.63 18.16 18.33
C ARG A 506 -0.13 18.84 17.19
N VAL A 507 0.01 18.28 15.99
CA VAL A 507 -0.54 18.84 14.75
C VAL A 507 -1.69 17.98 14.27
N ARG A 508 -2.77 18.60 13.79
CA ARG A 508 -3.77 17.93 12.95
C ARG A 508 -3.39 18.12 11.49
N LEU A 509 -3.21 17.01 10.80
CA LEU A 509 -3.07 16.99 9.35
C LEU A 509 -4.40 16.53 8.74
N THR A 510 -5.03 17.38 7.96
CA THR A 510 -6.27 17.10 7.25
C THR A 510 -5.98 16.99 5.77
N MET A 511 -6.32 15.85 5.19
CA MET A 511 -6.11 15.55 3.78
C MET A 511 -7.42 15.53 3.03
N ILE A 512 -7.49 16.22 1.90
CA ILE A 512 -8.64 16.24 0.99
C ILE A 512 -8.21 15.61 -0.33
N ASN A 513 -8.91 14.56 -0.75
CA ASN A 513 -8.60 13.92 -2.02
C ASN A 513 -9.46 14.50 -3.15
N ASP A 514 -8.86 15.36 -3.95
CA ASP A 514 -9.46 15.99 -5.14
C ASP A 514 -9.39 15.10 -6.39
N THR A 515 -8.83 13.89 -6.26
CA THR A 515 -8.61 12.97 -7.38
C THR A 515 -9.67 11.86 -7.40
N MET A 516 -9.68 11.06 -8.44
CA MET A 516 -10.58 9.92 -8.59
C MET A 516 -10.04 8.60 -8.06
N MET A 517 -8.77 8.56 -7.62
CA MET A 517 -8.13 7.35 -7.10
C MET A 517 -7.95 7.42 -5.59
N PRO A 518 -8.04 6.29 -4.89
CA PRO A 518 -7.66 6.23 -3.48
C PRO A 518 -6.14 6.32 -3.33
N HIS A 519 -5.68 7.09 -2.36
CA HIS A 519 -4.26 7.27 -2.08
C HIS A 519 -3.90 6.73 -0.70
N PRO A 520 -3.07 5.66 -0.60
CA PRO A 520 -2.42 5.30 0.66
C PRO A 520 -1.36 6.36 1.00
N ILE A 521 -1.61 7.17 2.00
CA ILE A 521 -0.70 8.24 2.42
C ILE A 521 0.10 7.78 3.64
N HIS A 522 1.42 7.88 3.54
CA HIS A 522 2.38 7.45 4.53
C HIS A 522 3.24 8.61 5.05
N LEU A 523 3.52 8.58 6.35
CA LEU A 523 4.46 9.48 7.03
C LEU A 523 5.55 8.64 7.69
N HIS A 524 6.80 8.95 7.37
CA HIS A 524 7.98 8.34 7.98
C HIS A 524 8.23 8.83 9.40
N GLY A 525 8.90 8.02 10.20
CA GLY A 525 9.45 8.37 11.51
C GLY A 525 8.43 8.58 12.62
N MET A 526 7.13 8.57 12.34
CA MET A 526 6.07 8.84 13.33
C MET A 526 4.82 8.02 13.04
N PHE A 527 4.11 7.64 14.11
CA PHE A 527 2.72 7.21 14.00
C PHE A 527 1.79 8.40 14.12
N PHE A 528 0.65 8.32 13.49
CA PHE A 528 -0.44 9.26 13.66
C PHE A 528 -1.72 8.59 14.21
N ASP A 529 -2.53 9.35 14.91
CA ASP A 529 -3.81 8.91 15.48
C ASP A 529 -4.94 9.28 14.50
N LEU A 530 -5.58 8.30 13.86
CA LEU A 530 -6.67 8.54 12.90
C LEU A 530 -7.90 9.10 13.62
N VAL A 531 -8.38 10.27 13.21
CA VAL A 531 -9.51 10.98 13.82
C VAL A 531 -10.83 10.36 13.34
N ASN A 532 -11.18 9.20 13.89
CA ASN A 532 -12.33 8.39 13.47
C ASN A 532 -13.46 8.32 14.50
N GLY A 533 -13.51 9.27 15.46
CA GLY A 533 -14.49 9.26 16.56
C GLY A 533 -14.15 8.29 17.70
N GLY A 534 -12.94 7.72 17.72
CA GLY A 534 -12.48 6.76 18.74
C GLY A 534 -12.17 7.37 20.11
N GLY A 535 -12.33 8.68 20.29
CA GLY A 535 -12.00 9.38 21.54
C GLY A 535 -10.51 9.20 21.90
N HIS A 536 -10.25 8.60 23.06
CA HIS A 536 -8.89 8.29 23.53
C HIS A 536 -8.31 6.98 22.94
N HIS A 537 -9.06 6.28 22.11
CA HIS A 537 -8.68 5.02 21.47
C HIS A 537 -8.68 5.13 19.93
N LYS A 538 -8.24 6.26 19.40
CA LYS A 538 -8.05 6.42 17.96
C LYS A 538 -7.05 5.36 17.47
N PRO A 539 -7.31 4.68 16.35
CA PRO A 539 -6.33 3.74 15.81
C PRO A 539 -5.07 4.52 15.40
N ARG A 540 -3.92 4.01 15.86
CA ARG A 540 -2.63 4.56 15.49
C ARG A 540 -2.14 3.83 14.27
N LYS A 541 -1.73 4.58 13.26
CA LYS A 541 -1.31 4.07 11.96
C LYS A 541 -0.09 4.85 11.45
N HIS A 542 0.56 4.33 10.45
CA HIS A 542 1.59 5.05 9.68
C HIS A 542 1.16 5.25 8.22
N THR A 543 0.12 4.56 7.77
CA THR A 543 -0.43 4.66 6.41
C THR A 543 -1.95 4.68 6.46
N VAL A 544 -2.60 5.57 5.71
CA VAL A 544 -4.06 5.62 5.59
C VAL A 544 -4.49 5.80 4.14
N ILE A 545 -5.56 5.12 3.75
CA ILE A 545 -6.19 5.31 2.43
C ILE A 545 -7.08 6.55 2.52
N VAL A 546 -6.83 7.54 1.69
CA VAL A 546 -7.72 8.69 1.49
C VAL A 546 -8.51 8.45 0.21
N LYS A 547 -9.82 8.16 0.35
CA LYS A 547 -10.72 7.84 -0.78
C LYS A 547 -10.99 9.09 -1.63
N PRO A 548 -11.39 8.95 -2.90
CA PRO A 548 -11.85 10.09 -3.72
C PRO A 548 -12.91 10.91 -3.00
N GLY A 549 -12.83 12.25 -3.07
CA GLY A 549 -13.77 13.17 -2.42
C GLY A 549 -13.76 13.13 -0.90
N GLU A 550 -12.85 12.38 -0.27
CA GLU A 550 -12.78 12.26 1.19
C GLU A 550 -11.98 13.39 1.81
N LYS A 551 -12.47 13.86 2.97
CA LYS A 551 -11.73 14.66 3.93
C LYS A 551 -11.39 13.78 5.13
N LEU A 552 -10.10 13.47 5.33
CA LEU A 552 -9.59 12.60 6.37
C LEU A 552 -8.58 13.35 7.23
N SER A 553 -8.71 13.26 8.57
CA SER A 553 -7.80 13.93 9.51
C SER A 553 -7.05 12.92 10.36
N VAL A 554 -5.79 13.23 10.65
CA VAL A 554 -4.92 12.51 11.57
C VAL A 554 -4.27 13.48 12.55
N ASP A 555 -4.09 13.08 13.82
CA ASP A 555 -3.38 13.84 14.83
C ASP A 555 -1.97 13.26 14.99
N ILE A 556 -0.95 14.10 14.87
CA ILE A 556 0.46 13.73 14.89
C ILE A 556 1.12 14.43 16.07
N THR A 557 1.90 13.69 16.89
CA THR A 557 2.80 14.27 17.88
C THR A 557 4.22 14.21 17.32
N ALA A 558 4.81 15.37 17.07
CA ALA A 558 6.11 15.51 16.41
C ALA A 558 7.27 15.25 17.40
N ASN A 559 7.53 13.98 17.74
CA ASN A 559 8.51 13.58 18.77
C ASN A 559 9.89 13.25 18.21
N HIS A 560 10.07 13.20 16.91
CA HIS A 560 11.31 12.76 16.28
C HIS A 560 11.85 13.86 15.38
N VAL A 561 12.89 14.55 15.84
CA VAL A 561 13.58 15.62 15.09
C VAL A 561 14.21 15.03 13.82
N GLY A 562 14.07 15.71 12.70
CA GLY A 562 14.63 15.33 11.40
C GLY A 562 13.70 15.68 10.24
N ASP A 563 14.14 15.32 9.04
CA ASP A 563 13.40 15.52 7.79
C ASP A 563 12.81 14.16 7.36
N TRP A 564 11.50 14.05 7.37
CA TRP A 564 10.80 12.80 7.17
C TRP A 564 10.03 12.81 5.85
N ALA A 565 10.13 11.75 5.09
CA ALA A 565 9.34 11.62 3.86
C ALA A 565 7.85 11.52 4.21
N PHE A 566 7.02 12.21 3.41
CA PHE A 566 5.57 12.15 3.44
C PHE A 566 5.07 12.00 2.02
N HIS A 567 4.43 10.87 1.69
CA HIS A 567 4.10 10.58 0.30
C HIS A 567 2.92 9.63 0.14
N CYS A 568 2.35 9.63 -1.07
CA CYS A 568 1.48 8.55 -1.52
C CYS A 568 2.33 7.28 -1.73
N HIS A 569 1.88 6.15 -1.21
CA HIS A 569 2.64 4.90 -1.32
C HIS A 569 2.36 4.12 -2.63
N LEU A 570 1.57 4.67 -3.54
CA LEU A 570 1.53 4.18 -4.92
C LEU A 570 2.81 4.63 -5.64
N LEU A 571 3.69 3.69 -5.98
CA LEU A 571 5.04 3.94 -6.44
C LEU A 571 5.11 4.96 -7.59
N TYR A 572 4.26 4.79 -8.62
CA TYR A 572 4.28 5.70 -9.76
C TYR A 572 3.66 7.06 -9.45
N HIS A 573 2.75 7.18 -8.46
CA HIS A 573 2.25 8.47 -7.97
C HIS A 573 3.34 9.24 -7.22
N MET A 574 4.07 8.57 -6.33
CA MET A 574 5.22 9.15 -5.63
C MET A 574 6.25 9.68 -6.65
N HIS A 575 6.65 8.85 -7.62
CA HIS A 575 7.61 9.23 -8.66
C HIS A 575 7.08 10.28 -9.64
N ALA A 576 5.78 10.41 -9.79
CA ALA A 576 5.16 11.48 -10.59
C ALA A 576 4.97 12.79 -9.83
N GLY A 577 5.34 12.83 -8.52
CA GLY A 577 5.44 14.03 -7.72
C GLY A 577 4.63 14.07 -6.42
N MET A 578 3.83 13.05 -6.06
CA MET A 578 3.04 13.05 -4.81
C MET A 578 3.91 12.66 -3.60
N MET A 579 4.86 13.53 -3.29
CA MET A 579 5.80 13.43 -2.19
C MET A 579 6.09 14.82 -1.62
N GLN A 580 6.37 14.89 -0.32
CA GLN A 580 6.78 16.06 0.44
C GLN A 580 7.78 15.64 1.52
N VAL A 581 8.41 16.62 2.15
CA VAL A 581 9.21 16.43 3.36
C VAL A 581 8.51 17.11 4.52
N VAL A 582 8.35 16.41 5.63
CA VAL A 582 7.94 16.96 6.93
C VAL A 582 9.21 17.16 7.75
N SER A 583 9.53 18.40 8.06
CA SER A 583 10.69 18.77 8.87
C SER A 583 10.28 19.01 10.31
N VAL A 584 10.71 18.17 11.23
CA VAL A 584 10.52 18.35 12.68
C VAL A 584 11.73 19.11 13.23
N ILE A 585 11.50 20.38 13.57
CA ILE A 585 12.52 21.31 14.04
C ILE A 585 12.68 21.16 15.55
N GLY A 586 13.91 20.89 16.03
CA GLY A 586 14.23 20.77 17.45
C GLY A 586 14.08 22.10 18.22
N ALA A 587 13.75 22.01 19.51
CA ALA A 587 13.54 23.18 20.36
C ALA A 587 14.79 24.06 20.52
N ASP A 588 15.99 23.48 20.39
CA ASP A 588 17.29 24.18 20.50
C ASP A 588 17.83 24.69 19.15
N ASP A 589 17.18 24.34 18.04
CA ASP A 589 17.55 24.81 16.72
C ASP A 589 16.88 26.17 16.44
N ALA A 590 17.49 27.23 16.95
CA ALA A 590 17.41 28.50 16.25
C ALA A 590 17.83 28.21 14.78
N PRO A 591 17.14 28.77 13.76
CA PRO A 591 17.13 28.25 12.40
C PRO A 591 18.54 28.02 11.86
N MET A 592 19.04 26.82 11.95
CA MET A 592 20.08 26.38 11.03
C MET A 592 19.39 26.30 9.67
N HIS A 593 19.48 27.40 8.92
CA HIS A 593 19.33 27.35 7.47
C HIS A 593 20.38 26.37 6.95
N ARG A 594 20.09 25.07 7.01
CA ARG A 594 20.65 24.17 6.04
C ARG A 594 20.01 24.58 4.72
N GLN A 595 20.77 25.39 3.96
CA GLN A 595 20.62 25.35 2.53
C GLN A 595 20.66 23.85 2.19
N MET A 596 19.49 23.26 1.84
CA MET A 596 19.48 22.02 1.10
C MET A 596 20.26 22.36 -0.16
N ASP A 597 21.49 21.86 -0.26
CA ASP A 597 22.21 21.91 -1.53
C ASP A 597 21.42 21.01 -2.49
N HIS A 598 20.44 21.60 -3.17
CA HIS A 598 19.72 20.99 -4.27
C HIS A 598 20.67 20.57 -5.41
N ASP A 599 21.91 21.04 -5.39
CA ASP A 599 22.97 20.62 -6.33
C ASP A 599 23.43 19.16 -6.14
N GLY A 600 23.06 18.50 -5.03
CA GLY A 600 23.34 17.10 -4.77
C GLY A 600 22.18 16.15 -5.10
N MET A 601 20.97 16.65 -5.30
CA MET A 601 19.88 15.86 -5.85
C MET A 601 20.06 15.82 -7.37
N ASP A 602 20.68 14.75 -7.87
CA ASP A 602 20.72 14.50 -9.31
C ASP A 602 19.29 14.23 -9.82
N HIS A 603 18.55 15.31 -10.08
CA HIS A 603 17.31 15.27 -10.83
C HIS A 603 17.56 14.87 -12.30
N GLY A 604 18.83 14.62 -12.67
CA GLY A 604 19.28 14.33 -14.02
C GLY A 604 18.67 13.09 -14.64
N ASP A 605 18.16 12.16 -13.85
CA ASP A 605 17.64 10.89 -14.38
C ASP A 605 16.12 10.86 -14.56
N MET A 606 15.38 11.84 -14.05
CA MET A 606 13.93 11.88 -14.30
C MET A 606 13.55 12.36 -15.71
N GLY A 607 14.50 12.76 -16.52
CA GLY A 607 14.29 13.24 -17.91
C GLY A 607 15.22 12.66 -18.96
N LYS A 608 16.21 11.86 -18.59
CA LYS A 608 17.08 11.18 -19.56
C LYS A 608 16.38 9.93 -20.06
N ALA A 609 16.57 9.66 -21.36
CA ALA A 609 16.13 8.41 -21.96
C ALA A 609 16.67 7.23 -21.14
N PRO A 610 15.88 6.17 -20.92
CA PRO A 610 16.34 5.00 -20.19
C PRO A 610 17.65 4.51 -20.83
N PRO A 611 18.59 3.97 -20.04
CA PRO A 611 19.75 3.29 -20.58
C PRO A 611 19.27 2.24 -21.58
N PRO A 612 20.01 1.95 -22.64
CA PRO A 612 19.63 0.95 -23.61
C PRO A 612 19.35 -0.36 -22.87
N GLU A 613 18.20 -0.96 -23.15
CA GLU A 613 17.85 -2.27 -22.61
C GLU A 613 19.05 -3.21 -22.76
N PRO A 614 19.41 -3.99 -21.73
CA PRO A 614 20.36 -5.07 -21.92
C PRO A 614 19.79 -5.94 -23.05
N GLN A 615 20.48 -5.99 -24.16
CA GLN A 615 20.14 -6.89 -25.25
C GLN A 615 20.24 -8.30 -24.68
N ILE A 616 19.11 -8.89 -24.36
CA ILE A 616 19.01 -10.34 -24.14
C ILE A 616 19.35 -10.92 -25.52
N GLY A 617 20.58 -11.40 -25.65
CA GLY A 617 21.04 -12.01 -26.89
C GLY A 617 20.07 -13.13 -27.26
N ASP A 618 19.63 -13.13 -28.51
CA ASP A 618 18.79 -14.15 -29.16
C ASP A 618 19.51 -15.52 -29.32
N ASP A 619 20.51 -15.81 -28.50
CA ASP A 619 21.37 -16.97 -28.62
C ASP A 619 20.88 -18.23 -27.91
N MET A 620 19.57 -18.40 -27.67
CA MET A 620 19.04 -19.68 -27.19
C MET A 620 17.75 -20.13 -27.91
N MET A 621 17.76 -20.08 -29.26
CA MET A 621 16.82 -20.88 -30.07
C MET A 621 17.62 -21.56 -31.18
N GLY A 622 18.28 -22.65 -30.81
CA GLY A 622 18.83 -23.59 -31.78
C GLY A 622 17.72 -24.34 -32.50
N HIS A 623 17.35 -23.91 -33.66
CA HIS A 623 16.67 -24.76 -34.63
C HIS A 623 17.71 -25.20 -35.66
N GLY A 624 18.14 -26.46 -35.52
CA GLY A 624 18.82 -27.19 -36.58
C GLY A 624 17.88 -27.38 -37.76
N HIS A 625 18.27 -26.87 -38.89
CA HIS A 625 17.81 -27.34 -40.18
C HIS A 625 19.04 -27.65 -41.04
N GLY A 626 19.03 -28.90 -41.50
CA GLY A 626 20.10 -29.55 -42.24
C GLY A 626 20.38 -28.92 -43.59
N GLU A 627 21.60 -29.12 -43.96
CA GLU A 627 22.16 -28.92 -45.27
C GLU A 627 21.32 -29.51 -46.40
N HIS A 628 21.13 -28.75 -47.46
CA HIS A 628 21.02 -29.30 -48.82
C HIS A 628 21.89 -28.50 -49.76
N ASP A 629 22.87 -29.25 -50.29
CA ASP A 629 23.81 -28.92 -51.36
C ASP A 629 23.13 -28.49 -52.68
N GLY A 630 23.78 -27.57 -53.32
CA GLY A 630 24.10 -27.67 -54.74
C GLY A 630 23.10 -27.18 -55.75
N MET A 631 23.42 -26.11 -56.46
CA MET A 631 23.80 -26.15 -57.88
C MET A 631 23.93 -24.75 -58.48
N THR A 632 25.10 -24.52 -59.04
CA THR A 632 25.50 -23.50 -59.98
C THR A 632 24.71 -23.52 -61.28
N HIS A 633 24.44 -22.32 -61.85
CA HIS A 633 24.46 -21.88 -63.24
C HIS A 633 24.05 -20.41 -63.24
N GLY A 634 24.79 -19.42 -63.74
CA GLY A 634 25.51 -19.37 -64.99
C GLY A 634 24.80 -18.43 -65.95
N GLU A 635 25.35 -17.22 -66.05
CA GLU A 635 25.41 -16.32 -67.20
C GLU A 635 24.17 -15.76 -67.96
N LYS A 636 24.27 -14.42 -68.13
CA LYS A 636 24.00 -13.59 -69.33
C LYS A 636 22.56 -13.07 -69.52
N SER A 637 22.36 -11.86 -69.41
CA SER A 637 22.53 -10.68 -70.25
C SER A 637 21.89 -9.45 -69.62
#